data_959ade4df9088c450cd08ee51c380470
#
_entry.id   959ade4df9088c450cd08ee51c380470
#
_cell.length_a   1.000
_cell.length_b   1.000
_cell.length_c   1.000
_cell.angle_alpha   90.00
_cell.angle_beta   90.00
_cell.angle_gamma   90.00
#
_symmetry.space_group_name_H-M   'P 1'
#
loop_
_entity.id
_entity.type
_entity.pdbx_description
1 polymer ?
#
loop_
_entity_poly.entity_id
_entity_poly.type
_entity_poly.pdbx_seq_one_letter_code
_entity_poly.pdbx_strand_id
1 'polypeptide(L)'
;LEASGHGVFHNTYVVAMPDGRLVRHRKLHAFEHPAIQPGDEHTVFDTPHGFRAAILVCYDNNIVENVRIAALRGAEVLLAPHQTGGCRTTNPHLMGVIDRRLGDERHANPDAIERELRGEKGRAWLMRWLPSRAHDNGLFLVFSNGVGVDDDEIRTGNAMILDPYGRVLAETGKAGDDMVVADLEATLLEKATGRLWMQARRPALYGELSVPTGRERDAHQLKFEE
;
A
#
# COMPACT_ATOMS: atom_id res chain seq x y z
N LEU A 1 -3.12 -12.82 10.86
CA LEU A 1 -3.10 -14.01 9.99
C LEU A 1 -4.45 -14.71 10.00
N GLU A 2 -4.88 -15.20 8.86
CA GLU A 2 -6.07 -16.05 8.71
C GLU A 2 -5.62 -17.48 8.41
N ALA A 3 -6.13 -18.45 9.17
CA ALA A 3 -5.90 -19.87 8.92
C ALA A 3 -6.99 -20.42 8.00
N SER A 4 -6.60 -21.08 6.91
CA SER A 4 -7.55 -21.74 5.98
C SER A 4 -7.55 -23.27 6.09
N GLY A 5 -7.07 -23.82 7.22
CA GLY A 5 -6.95 -25.24 7.49
C GLY A 5 -5.61 -25.84 7.05
N HIS A 6 -5.28 -27.04 7.56
CA HIS A 6 -4.08 -27.84 7.21
C HIS A 6 -2.74 -27.08 7.29
N GLY A 7 -2.60 -26.09 8.18
CA GLY A 7 -1.36 -25.31 8.34
C GLY A 7 -1.12 -24.25 7.27
N VAL A 8 -2.12 -23.95 6.45
CA VAL A 8 -2.08 -22.85 5.47
C VAL A 8 -2.57 -21.57 6.12
N PHE A 9 -1.79 -20.50 5.98
CA PHE A 9 -2.08 -19.16 6.49
C PHE A 9 -2.13 -18.15 5.37
N HIS A 10 -2.88 -17.06 5.60
CA HIS A 10 -2.92 -15.88 4.73
C HIS A 10 -2.64 -14.63 5.54
N ASN A 11 -1.93 -13.68 4.95
CA ASN A 11 -1.87 -12.31 5.44
C ASN A 11 -3.16 -11.62 5.03
N THR A 12 -4.06 -11.42 6.00
CA THR A 12 -5.42 -10.94 5.75
C THR A 12 -5.68 -9.62 6.45
N TYR A 13 -6.12 -8.63 5.69
CA TYR A 13 -6.66 -7.38 6.22
C TYR A 13 -8.17 -7.49 6.37
N VAL A 14 -8.70 -7.04 7.51
CA VAL A 14 -10.13 -7.13 7.83
C VAL A 14 -10.70 -5.74 8.08
N VAL A 15 -11.77 -5.40 7.38
CA VAL A 15 -12.59 -4.22 7.65
C VAL A 15 -13.84 -4.66 8.38
N ALA A 16 -14.01 -4.21 9.62
CA ALA A 16 -15.22 -4.40 10.40
C ALA A 16 -16.16 -3.20 10.20
N MET A 17 -17.36 -3.47 9.70
CA MET A 17 -18.37 -2.45 9.44
C MET A 17 -19.25 -2.21 10.67
N PRO A 18 -19.83 -1.01 10.83
CA PRO A 18 -20.76 -0.71 11.94
C PRO A 18 -22.00 -1.61 11.96
N ASP A 19 -22.40 -2.15 10.82
CA ASP A 19 -23.54 -3.09 10.66
C ASP A 19 -23.18 -4.55 10.97
N GLY A 20 -21.95 -4.81 11.43
CA GLY A 20 -21.45 -6.14 11.79
C GLY A 20 -20.89 -6.95 10.63
N ARG A 21 -20.95 -6.46 9.38
CA ARG A 21 -20.29 -7.13 8.24
C ARG A 21 -18.77 -7.07 8.40
N LEU A 22 -18.11 -8.15 8.00
CA LEU A 22 -16.65 -8.24 7.91
C LEU A 22 -16.25 -8.42 6.46
N VAL A 23 -15.43 -7.49 5.95
CA VAL A 23 -14.78 -7.64 4.63
C VAL A 23 -13.35 -8.10 4.87
N ARG A 24 -12.94 -9.15 4.17
CA ARG A 24 -11.59 -9.71 4.23
C ARG A 24 -10.90 -9.58 2.90
N HIS A 25 -9.63 -9.23 2.94
CA HIS A 25 -8.76 -9.23 1.78
C HIS A 25 -7.47 -9.98 2.14
N ARG A 26 -7.17 -11.02 1.40
CA ARG A 26 -5.92 -11.76 1.49
C ARG A 26 -4.89 -11.11 0.59
N LYS A 27 -3.72 -10.80 1.12
CA LYS A 27 -2.61 -10.20 0.37
C LYS A 27 -2.30 -11.02 -0.88
N LEU A 28 -2.30 -10.37 -2.05
CA LEU A 28 -2.12 -11.03 -3.34
C LEU A 28 -0.68 -11.48 -3.57
N HIS A 29 0.29 -10.69 -3.12
CA HIS A 29 1.72 -10.94 -3.30
C HIS A 29 2.38 -11.14 -1.93
N ALA A 30 2.01 -12.25 -1.27
CA ALA A 30 2.58 -12.62 0.03
C ALA A 30 4.03 -13.09 -0.15
N PHE A 31 4.92 -12.66 0.76
CA PHE A 31 6.33 -13.05 0.77
C PHE A 31 6.93 -13.11 2.19
N GLU A 32 6.11 -12.93 3.20
CA GLU A 32 6.56 -12.76 4.59
C GLU A 32 7.15 -14.05 5.15
N HIS A 33 6.53 -15.17 4.83
CA HIS A 33 6.95 -16.49 5.31
C HIS A 33 6.45 -17.58 4.35
N PRO A 34 7.20 -18.69 4.13
CA PRO A 34 6.79 -19.76 3.22
C PRO A 34 5.43 -20.42 3.51
N ALA A 35 4.98 -20.39 4.78
CA ALA A 35 3.67 -20.90 5.18
C ALA A 35 2.51 -19.94 4.87
N ILE A 36 2.79 -18.70 4.45
CA ILE A 36 1.77 -17.72 4.11
C ILE A 36 1.53 -17.78 2.60
N GLN A 37 0.33 -18.20 2.23
CA GLN A 37 -0.07 -18.32 0.83
C GLN A 37 -0.68 -17.00 0.32
N PRO A 38 -0.47 -16.65 -0.95
CA PRO A 38 -1.11 -15.49 -1.56
C PRO A 38 -2.63 -15.64 -1.63
N GLY A 39 -3.33 -14.50 -1.65
CA GLY A 39 -4.73 -14.43 -2.05
C GLY A 39 -4.86 -14.47 -3.57
N ASP A 40 -6.07 -14.67 -4.04
CA ASP A 40 -6.42 -14.83 -5.46
C ASP A 40 -7.54 -13.88 -5.93
N GLU A 41 -7.98 -12.97 -5.05
CA GLU A 41 -9.12 -12.10 -5.33
C GLU A 41 -8.84 -10.63 -4.99
N HIS A 42 -9.18 -9.73 -5.92
CA HIS A 42 -9.22 -8.29 -5.66
C HIS A 42 -10.50 -7.93 -4.93
N THR A 43 -10.38 -7.37 -3.74
CA THR A 43 -11.51 -7.00 -2.88
C THR A 43 -11.93 -5.56 -3.12
N VAL A 44 -13.16 -5.37 -3.61
CA VAL A 44 -13.85 -4.07 -3.71
C VAL A 44 -15.24 -4.21 -3.11
N PHE A 45 -15.66 -3.26 -2.28
CA PHE A 45 -16.89 -3.38 -1.51
C PHE A 45 -17.56 -2.01 -1.26
N ASP A 46 -18.87 -2.05 -1.10
CA ASP A 46 -19.66 -0.88 -0.74
C ASP A 46 -19.65 -0.68 0.79
N THR A 47 -19.35 0.56 1.21
CA THR A 47 -19.39 0.94 2.62
C THR A 47 -20.77 1.46 3.01
N PRO A 48 -21.16 1.40 4.30
CA PRO A 48 -22.40 1.99 4.76
C PRO A 48 -22.42 3.52 4.71
N HIS A 49 -21.29 4.14 4.38
CA HIS A 49 -21.12 5.59 4.26
C HIS A 49 -21.29 6.11 2.83
N GLY A 50 -21.71 5.27 1.88
CA GLY A 50 -22.08 5.68 0.53
C GLY A 50 -20.90 5.80 -0.44
N PHE A 51 -19.73 5.28 -0.10
CA PHE A 51 -18.59 5.18 -1.03
C PHE A 51 -18.13 3.73 -1.18
N ARG A 52 -17.46 3.45 -2.30
CA ARG A 52 -16.91 2.14 -2.65
C ARG A 52 -15.42 2.10 -2.32
N ALA A 53 -15.01 1.12 -1.51
CA ALA A 53 -13.61 0.96 -1.10
C ALA A 53 -12.98 -0.28 -1.72
N ALA A 54 -11.64 -0.24 -1.86
CA ALA A 54 -10.80 -1.39 -2.17
C ALA A 54 -9.72 -1.55 -1.10
N ILE A 55 -9.16 -2.76 -1.02
CA ILE A 55 -8.04 -3.06 -0.14
C ILE A 55 -6.90 -3.64 -0.97
N LEU A 56 -5.68 -3.15 -0.77
CA LEU A 56 -4.44 -3.73 -1.27
C LEU A 56 -3.37 -3.66 -0.18
N VAL A 57 -2.75 -4.80 0.15
CA VAL A 57 -1.83 -4.89 1.28
C VAL A 57 -0.38 -4.77 0.82
N CYS A 58 0.30 -3.72 1.29
CA CYS A 58 1.75 -3.52 1.14
C CYS A 58 2.21 -3.67 -0.32
N TYR A 59 2.99 -4.71 -0.63
CA TYR A 59 3.56 -4.96 -1.95
C TYR A 59 2.53 -5.01 -3.08
N ASP A 60 1.27 -5.37 -2.80
CA ASP A 60 0.19 -5.35 -3.79
C ASP A 60 0.01 -3.97 -4.44
N ASN A 61 0.30 -2.89 -3.70
CA ASN A 61 0.23 -1.51 -4.20
C ASN A 61 1.39 -1.13 -5.12
N ASN A 62 2.50 -1.89 -5.10
CA ASN A 62 3.62 -1.65 -6.02
C ASN A 62 3.31 -2.13 -7.44
N ILE A 63 2.43 -3.13 -7.57
CA ILE A 63 1.98 -3.65 -8.87
C ILE A 63 0.84 -2.78 -9.39
N VAL A 64 1.11 -2.05 -10.48
CA VAL A 64 0.19 -1.02 -11.01
C VAL A 64 -1.16 -1.58 -11.45
N GLU A 65 -1.17 -2.81 -11.96
CA GLU A 65 -2.35 -3.52 -12.42
C GLU A 65 -3.36 -3.73 -11.29
N ASN A 66 -2.91 -4.02 -10.07
CA ASN A 66 -3.79 -4.26 -8.94
C ASN A 66 -4.63 -3.02 -8.61
N VAL A 67 -4.00 -1.85 -8.58
CA VAL A 67 -4.71 -0.58 -8.31
C VAL A 67 -5.64 -0.24 -9.47
N ARG A 68 -5.18 -0.49 -10.71
CA ARG A 68 -6.02 -0.30 -11.91
C ARG A 68 -7.26 -1.18 -11.90
N ILE A 69 -7.14 -2.45 -11.50
CA ILE A 69 -8.27 -3.37 -11.37
C ILE A 69 -9.25 -2.88 -10.30
N ALA A 70 -8.75 -2.44 -9.14
CA ALA A 70 -9.59 -1.86 -8.09
C ALA A 70 -10.41 -0.66 -8.59
N ALA A 71 -9.77 0.27 -9.29
CA ALA A 71 -10.42 1.43 -9.87
C ALA A 71 -11.45 1.05 -10.96
N LEU A 72 -11.13 0.10 -11.84
CA LEU A 72 -12.05 -0.41 -12.87
C LEU A 72 -13.27 -1.12 -12.28
N ARG A 73 -13.15 -1.70 -11.08
CA ARG A 73 -14.26 -2.25 -10.30
C ARG A 73 -15.05 -1.19 -9.53
N GLY A 74 -14.70 0.09 -9.73
CA GLY A 74 -15.42 1.25 -9.19
C GLY A 74 -14.98 1.70 -7.80
N ALA A 75 -13.79 1.31 -7.33
CA ALA A 75 -13.27 1.83 -6.08
C ALA A 75 -13.08 3.36 -6.15
N GLU A 76 -13.51 4.03 -5.10
CA GLU A 76 -13.37 5.48 -4.87
C GLU A 76 -12.29 5.79 -3.83
N VAL A 77 -12.11 4.85 -2.89
CA VAL A 77 -11.11 4.91 -1.83
C VAL A 77 -10.31 3.62 -1.81
N LEU A 78 -8.99 3.73 -1.87
CA LEU A 78 -8.07 2.61 -1.69
C LEU A 78 -7.51 2.61 -0.27
N LEU A 79 -7.77 1.55 0.47
CA LEU A 79 -7.13 1.28 1.76
C LEU A 79 -5.83 0.52 1.49
N ALA A 80 -4.71 1.15 1.83
CA ALA A 80 -3.36 0.66 1.55
C ALA A 80 -2.56 0.45 2.87
N PRO A 81 -2.88 -0.61 3.64
CA PRO A 81 -2.11 -0.94 4.84
C PRO A 81 -0.75 -1.51 4.46
N HIS A 82 0.30 -1.02 5.12
CA HIS A 82 1.69 -1.40 4.88
C HIS A 82 2.43 -1.73 6.18
N GLN A 83 3.53 -2.47 6.02
CA GLN A 83 4.55 -2.69 7.05
C GLN A 83 5.92 -2.49 6.39
N THR A 84 6.13 -1.28 5.84
CA THR A 84 7.30 -0.98 5.04
C THR A 84 8.52 -0.73 5.91
N GLY A 85 9.58 -1.51 5.68
CA GLY A 85 10.94 -1.23 6.06
C GLY A 85 11.80 -1.11 4.79
N GLY A 86 13.06 -0.70 4.91
CA GLY A 86 14.01 -0.73 3.81
C GLY A 86 14.51 -2.16 3.53
N CYS A 87 15.15 -2.36 2.40
CA CYS A 87 15.86 -3.60 2.09
C CYS A 87 17.38 -3.43 2.25
N ARG A 88 18.06 -4.49 2.69
CA ARG A 88 19.51 -4.53 2.71
C ARG A 88 20.01 -4.78 1.29
N THR A 89 20.50 -3.74 0.64
CA THR A 89 20.91 -3.78 -0.77
C THR A 89 22.13 -2.91 -1.00
N THR A 90 22.94 -3.29 -1.98
CA THR A 90 24.02 -2.46 -2.51
C THR A 90 23.56 -1.52 -3.61
N ASN A 91 22.32 -1.64 -4.07
CA ASN A 91 21.75 -0.76 -5.08
C ASN A 91 21.34 0.59 -4.43
N PRO A 92 22.03 1.71 -4.78
CA PRO A 92 21.76 3.03 -4.18
C PRO A 92 20.41 3.62 -4.61
N HIS A 93 19.72 3.02 -5.55
CA HIS A 93 18.43 3.48 -6.06
C HIS A 93 17.23 2.82 -5.37
N LEU A 94 17.46 1.80 -4.56
CA LEU A 94 16.43 1.18 -3.74
C LEU A 94 16.37 1.82 -2.36
N MET A 95 15.22 1.63 -1.70
CA MET A 95 15.01 2.07 -0.33
C MET A 95 15.92 1.27 0.60
N GLY A 96 16.96 1.92 1.12
CA GLY A 96 17.88 1.32 2.09
C GLY A 96 17.28 1.23 3.50
N VAL A 97 17.90 0.41 4.36
CA VAL A 97 17.49 0.27 5.76
C VAL A 97 17.90 1.48 6.59
N ILE A 98 17.09 1.82 7.58
CA ILE A 98 17.43 2.79 8.63
C ILE A 98 18.27 2.07 9.68
N ASP A 99 19.33 2.76 10.19
CA ASP A 99 20.18 2.23 11.27
C ASP A 99 19.33 1.91 12.50
N ARG A 100 19.42 0.67 12.97
CA ARG A 100 18.69 0.16 14.13
C ARG A 100 18.89 1.05 15.37
N ARG A 101 20.08 1.58 15.59
CA ARG A 101 20.37 2.47 16.71
C ARG A 101 19.48 3.71 16.74
N LEU A 102 19.16 4.30 15.58
CA LEU A 102 18.23 5.43 15.51
C LEU A 102 16.83 5.03 15.97
N GLY A 103 16.41 3.79 15.66
CA GLY A 103 15.15 3.24 16.13
C GLY A 103 15.11 3.04 17.64
N ASP A 104 16.18 2.51 18.22
CA ASP A 104 16.31 2.30 19.67
C ASP A 104 16.33 3.61 20.44
N GLU A 105 16.98 4.64 19.88
CA GLU A 105 17.10 5.99 20.46
C GLU A 105 15.90 6.91 20.13
N ARG A 106 14.88 6.46 19.39
CA ARG A 106 13.81 7.31 18.85
C ARG A 106 13.04 8.14 19.87
N HIS A 107 12.96 7.67 21.12
CA HIS A 107 12.28 8.42 22.19
C HIS A 107 13.17 9.48 22.83
N ALA A 108 14.49 9.25 22.84
CA ALA A 108 15.48 10.19 23.38
C ALA A 108 15.90 11.25 22.35
N ASN A 109 15.94 10.88 21.07
CA ASN A 109 16.35 11.75 19.96
C ASN A 109 15.45 11.53 18.72
N PRO A 110 14.18 11.94 18.77
CA PRO A 110 13.22 11.74 17.67
C PRO A 110 13.66 12.45 16.39
N ASP A 111 14.29 13.63 16.47
CA ASP A 111 14.68 14.40 15.29
C ASP A 111 15.67 13.65 14.38
N ALA A 112 16.50 12.79 14.94
CA ALA A 112 17.50 12.05 14.18
C ALA A 112 16.83 11.00 13.27
N ILE A 113 15.93 10.18 13.82
CA ILE A 113 15.21 9.20 13.05
C ILE A 113 14.17 9.84 12.12
N GLU A 114 13.48 10.90 12.54
CA GLU A 114 12.48 11.57 11.71
C GLU A 114 13.07 12.20 10.45
N ARG A 115 14.34 12.61 10.47
CA ARG A 115 15.05 13.02 9.26
C ARG A 115 15.19 11.87 8.26
N GLU A 116 15.55 10.67 8.73
CA GLU A 116 15.59 9.48 7.89
C GLU A 116 14.19 9.11 7.34
N LEU A 117 13.15 9.20 8.21
CA LEU A 117 11.76 8.93 7.80
C LEU A 117 11.24 9.89 6.73
N ARG A 118 11.71 11.15 6.71
CA ARG A 118 11.37 12.12 5.67
C ARG A 118 12.20 11.95 4.40
N GLY A 119 13.37 11.34 4.50
CA GLY A 119 14.35 11.16 3.43
C GLY A 119 14.04 9.98 2.49
N GLU A 120 15.10 9.56 1.78
CA GLU A 120 15.06 8.50 0.75
C GLU A 120 14.71 7.12 1.32
N LYS A 121 14.84 6.92 2.62
CA LYS A 121 14.47 5.69 3.32
C LYS A 121 13.07 5.72 3.91
N GLY A 122 12.25 6.68 3.54
CA GLY A 122 10.89 6.85 4.03
C GLY A 122 10.01 7.62 3.04
N ARG A 123 9.60 8.84 3.42
CA ARG A 123 8.66 9.65 2.65
C ARG A 123 9.09 9.91 1.21
N ALA A 124 10.35 10.29 0.99
CA ALA A 124 10.81 10.58 -0.37
C ALA A 124 10.74 9.35 -1.28
N TRP A 125 10.98 8.14 -0.74
CA TRP A 125 10.75 6.89 -1.46
C TRP A 125 9.28 6.69 -1.81
N LEU A 126 8.37 6.87 -0.86
CA LEU A 126 6.92 6.73 -1.09
C LEU A 126 6.43 7.69 -2.16
N MET A 127 6.93 8.92 -2.16
CA MET A 127 6.54 9.95 -3.14
C MET A 127 6.99 9.67 -4.58
N ARG A 128 7.86 8.70 -4.80
CA ARG A 128 8.24 8.26 -6.16
C ARG A 128 7.13 7.49 -6.87
N TRP A 129 6.23 6.86 -6.14
CA TRP A 129 5.24 5.96 -6.74
C TRP A 129 3.83 6.09 -6.15
N LEU A 130 3.66 6.34 -4.85
CA LEU A 130 2.36 6.31 -4.19
C LEU A 130 1.37 7.36 -4.74
N PRO A 131 1.76 8.62 -5.04
CA PRO A 131 0.85 9.59 -5.64
C PRO A 131 0.26 9.14 -6.98
N SER A 132 1.03 8.44 -7.81
CA SER A 132 0.54 7.96 -9.10
C SER A 132 -0.52 6.86 -8.94
N ARG A 133 -0.52 6.12 -7.84
CA ARG A 133 -1.59 5.15 -7.55
C ARG A 133 -2.94 5.83 -7.38
N ALA A 134 -2.97 6.98 -6.71
CA ALA A 134 -4.17 7.81 -6.57
C ALA A 134 -4.51 8.53 -7.89
N HIS A 135 -3.54 9.26 -8.45
CA HIS A 135 -3.72 10.12 -9.62
C HIS A 135 -4.15 9.35 -10.88
N ASP A 136 -3.39 8.33 -11.28
CA ASP A 136 -3.65 7.58 -12.52
C ASP A 136 -4.96 6.78 -12.49
N ASN A 137 -5.46 6.53 -11.29
CA ASN A 137 -6.68 5.77 -11.06
C ASN A 137 -7.87 6.64 -10.61
N GLY A 138 -7.64 7.92 -10.33
CA GLY A 138 -8.68 8.88 -9.95
C GLY A 138 -9.44 8.45 -8.70
N LEU A 139 -8.73 8.03 -7.64
CA LEU A 139 -9.29 7.60 -6.37
C LEU A 139 -8.55 8.23 -5.19
N PHE A 140 -9.20 8.32 -4.03
CA PHE A 140 -8.52 8.63 -2.79
C PHE A 140 -7.68 7.44 -2.34
N LEU A 141 -6.54 7.71 -1.70
CA LEU A 141 -5.68 6.67 -1.17
C LEU A 141 -5.39 6.94 0.30
N VAL A 142 -5.67 5.96 1.15
CA VAL A 142 -5.41 5.98 2.59
C VAL A 142 -4.27 5.00 2.87
N PHE A 143 -3.07 5.54 3.02
CA PHE A 143 -1.87 4.79 3.32
C PHE A 143 -1.63 4.78 4.82
N SER A 144 -1.66 3.61 5.43
CA SER A 144 -1.25 3.38 6.81
C SER A 144 -0.01 2.48 6.85
N ASN A 145 0.93 2.75 7.75
CA ASN A 145 2.19 2.02 7.79
C ASN A 145 2.66 1.80 9.22
N GLY A 146 3.30 0.66 9.47
CA GLY A 146 3.98 0.43 10.73
C GLY A 146 5.08 1.45 10.99
N VAL A 147 5.33 1.78 12.25
CA VAL A 147 6.37 2.71 12.68
C VAL A 147 7.16 2.13 13.86
N GLY A 148 8.46 2.38 13.89
CA GLY A 148 9.34 1.96 14.97
C GLY A 148 10.06 0.65 14.71
N VAL A 149 10.54 0.03 15.79
CA VAL A 149 11.36 -1.18 15.74
C VAL A 149 10.47 -2.41 15.60
N ASP A 150 10.76 -3.26 14.62
CA ASP A 150 10.10 -4.53 14.37
C ASP A 150 11.17 -5.59 14.02
N ASP A 151 11.44 -6.47 14.96
CA ASP A 151 12.61 -7.37 14.95
C ASP A 151 13.93 -6.61 14.75
N ASP A 152 14.62 -6.81 13.67
CA ASP A 152 15.87 -6.13 13.32
C ASP A 152 15.69 -5.00 12.28
N GLU A 153 14.46 -4.68 11.91
CA GLU A 153 14.11 -3.63 10.95
C GLU A 153 13.47 -2.42 11.63
N ILE A 154 13.58 -1.28 10.97
CA ILE A 154 12.86 -0.07 11.33
C ILE A 154 11.71 0.13 10.35
N ARG A 155 10.47 0.14 10.87
CA ARG A 155 9.28 0.50 10.09
C ARG A 155 9.18 2.01 9.98
N THR A 156 8.91 2.47 8.76
CA THR A 156 9.18 3.88 8.40
C THR A 156 8.02 4.83 8.63
N GLY A 157 6.87 4.35 9.09
CA GLY A 157 5.72 5.22 9.33
C GLY A 157 5.26 5.95 8.07
N ASN A 158 5.14 7.27 8.16
CA ASN A 158 4.70 8.15 7.08
C ASN A 158 3.26 7.85 6.59
N ALA A 159 2.33 7.57 7.51
CA ALA A 159 0.93 7.46 7.13
C ALA A 159 0.47 8.74 6.42
N MET A 160 -0.30 8.57 5.33
CA MET A 160 -0.78 9.71 4.55
C MET A 160 -2.10 9.42 3.85
N ILE A 161 -2.84 10.49 3.57
CA ILE A 161 -4.07 10.46 2.79
C ILE A 161 -3.85 11.30 1.54
N LEU A 162 -4.12 10.73 0.36
CA LEU A 162 -4.00 11.40 -0.91
C LEU A 162 -5.36 11.56 -1.60
N ASP A 163 -5.50 12.66 -2.33
CA ASP A 163 -6.68 12.91 -3.16
C ASP A 163 -6.55 12.27 -4.56
N PRO A 164 -7.64 12.29 -5.37
CA PRO A 164 -7.64 11.73 -6.73
C PRO A 164 -6.68 12.40 -7.74
N TYR A 165 -6.01 13.48 -7.35
CA TYR A 165 -4.97 14.14 -8.13
C TYR A 165 -3.56 13.84 -7.61
N GLY A 166 -3.42 12.91 -6.66
CA GLY A 166 -2.13 12.52 -6.07
C GLY A 166 -1.56 13.54 -5.08
N ARG A 167 -2.34 14.54 -4.65
CA ARG A 167 -1.92 15.53 -3.66
C ARG A 167 -2.09 14.96 -2.26
N VAL A 168 -1.14 15.22 -1.39
CA VAL A 168 -1.22 14.84 0.02
C VAL A 168 -2.20 15.79 0.74
N LEU A 169 -3.28 15.23 1.30
CA LEU A 169 -4.26 15.95 2.12
C LEU A 169 -3.82 16.02 3.58
N ALA A 170 -3.26 14.93 4.10
CA ALA A 170 -2.73 14.83 5.45
C ALA A 170 -1.62 13.79 5.50
N GLU A 171 -0.61 14.01 6.32
CA GLU A 171 0.50 13.08 6.54
C GLU A 171 1.12 13.25 7.92
N THR A 172 1.81 12.21 8.38
CA THR A 172 2.67 12.27 9.56
C THR A 172 4.08 11.80 9.23
N GLY A 173 5.08 12.36 9.88
CA GLY A 173 6.49 11.94 9.79
C GLY A 173 7.09 11.67 11.16
N LYS A 174 6.24 11.38 12.16
CA LYS A 174 6.67 11.07 13.53
C LYS A 174 7.24 9.67 13.63
N ALA A 175 8.21 9.52 14.52
CA ALA A 175 8.87 8.24 14.80
C ALA A 175 8.13 7.37 15.83
N GLY A 176 6.88 7.68 16.13
CA GLY A 176 6.00 6.97 17.05
C GLY A 176 4.58 6.90 16.52
N ASP A 177 3.71 6.28 17.30
CA ASP A 177 2.29 6.15 16.96
C ASP A 177 1.67 7.54 16.74
N ASP A 178 0.98 7.68 15.62
CA ASP A 178 0.30 8.91 15.25
C ASP A 178 -0.89 8.62 14.34
N MET A 179 -1.77 9.61 14.19
CA MET A 179 -2.96 9.51 13.38
C MET A 179 -3.12 10.75 12.51
N VAL A 180 -3.48 10.56 11.26
CA VAL A 180 -3.84 11.63 10.33
C VAL A 180 -5.31 11.52 9.95
N VAL A 181 -5.96 12.67 9.79
CA VAL A 181 -7.38 12.78 9.42
C VAL A 181 -7.51 13.80 8.28
N ALA A 182 -8.37 13.50 7.32
CA ALA A 182 -8.73 14.41 6.24
C ALA A 182 -10.18 14.19 5.80
N ASP A 183 -10.83 15.25 5.37
CA ASP A 183 -12.11 15.16 4.68
C ASP A 183 -11.88 14.74 3.23
N LEU A 184 -12.63 13.74 2.76
CA LEU A 184 -12.58 13.24 1.39
C LEU A 184 -13.74 13.86 0.60
N GLU A 185 -13.43 14.93 -0.14
CA GLU A 185 -14.44 15.62 -0.92
C GLU A 185 -14.83 14.85 -2.18
N ALA A 186 -16.01 14.22 -2.21
CA ALA A 186 -16.47 13.34 -3.26
C ALA A 186 -16.51 14.02 -4.65
N THR A 187 -16.74 15.35 -4.71
CA THR A 187 -16.74 16.12 -5.96
C THR A 187 -15.42 16.06 -6.72
N LEU A 188 -14.31 15.83 -6.02
CA LEU A 188 -13.00 15.64 -6.66
C LEU A 188 -12.94 14.39 -7.56
N LEU A 189 -13.77 13.39 -7.29
CA LEU A 189 -13.84 12.17 -8.08
C LEU A 189 -14.47 12.40 -9.46
N GLU A 190 -15.41 13.33 -9.58
CA GLU A 190 -16.21 13.54 -10.79
C GLU A 190 -15.35 13.91 -12.00
N LYS A 191 -14.32 14.74 -11.78
CA LYS A 191 -13.44 15.27 -12.82
C LYS A 191 -11.99 14.84 -12.65
N ALA A 192 -11.72 13.83 -11.82
CA ALA A 192 -10.37 13.32 -11.63
C ALA A 192 -9.74 12.88 -12.94
N THR A 193 -8.53 13.37 -13.21
CA THR A 193 -7.80 13.12 -14.46
C THR A 193 -7.68 11.63 -14.75
N GLY A 194 -7.35 10.82 -13.77
CA GLY A 194 -7.25 9.37 -13.91
C GLY A 194 -8.57 8.71 -14.34
N ARG A 195 -9.73 9.19 -13.87
CA ARG A 195 -11.05 8.70 -14.29
C ARG A 195 -11.33 9.03 -15.74
N LEU A 196 -10.98 10.24 -16.19
CA LEU A 196 -11.11 10.63 -17.60
C LEU A 196 -10.23 9.75 -18.50
N TRP A 197 -8.99 9.48 -18.09
CA TRP A 197 -8.09 8.59 -18.83
C TRP A 197 -8.61 7.15 -18.87
N MET A 198 -9.21 6.67 -17.79
CA MET A 198 -9.84 5.33 -17.80
C MET A 198 -11.01 5.22 -18.79
N GLN A 199 -11.79 6.29 -18.99
CA GLN A 199 -12.84 6.32 -20.00
C GLN A 199 -12.29 6.23 -21.43
N ALA A 200 -11.08 6.77 -21.66
CA ALA A 200 -10.41 6.72 -22.96
C ALA A 200 -9.65 5.40 -23.23
N ARG A 201 -9.74 4.41 -22.33
CA ARG A 201 -9.05 3.12 -22.52
C ARG A 201 -9.57 2.38 -23.76
N ARG A 202 -8.65 1.67 -24.39
CA ARG A 202 -8.92 0.79 -25.54
C ARG A 202 -8.59 -0.67 -25.17
N PRO A 203 -9.49 -1.39 -24.47
CA PRO A 203 -9.20 -2.71 -23.90
C PRO A 203 -8.63 -3.72 -24.91
N ALA A 204 -9.04 -3.62 -26.18
CA ALA A 204 -8.53 -4.49 -27.26
C ALA A 204 -7.01 -4.40 -27.48
N LEU A 205 -6.36 -3.33 -26.99
CA LEU A 205 -4.90 -3.17 -27.09
C LEU A 205 -4.12 -3.76 -25.90
N TYR A 206 -4.81 -4.21 -24.86
CA TYR A 206 -4.17 -4.57 -23.57
C TYR A 206 -4.14 -6.07 -23.32
N GLY A 207 -4.36 -6.90 -24.36
CA GLY A 207 -4.32 -8.35 -24.24
C GLY A 207 -3.00 -8.90 -23.68
N GLU A 208 -1.89 -8.25 -24.01
CA GLU A 208 -0.54 -8.62 -23.54
C GLU A 208 -0.38 -8.56 -22.03
N LEU A 209 -1.17 -7.71 -21.31
CA LEU A 209 -1.11 -7.63 -19.85
C LEU A 209 -1.60 -8.90 -19.14
N SER A 210 -2.33 -9.76 -19.84
CA SER A 210 -2.84 -11.02 -19.31
C SER A 210 -2.08 -12.26 -19.82
N VAL A 211 -1.06 -12.04 -20.65
CA VAL A 211 -0.27 -13.14 -21.23
C VAL A 211 1.06 -13.25 -20.46
N PRO A 212 1.35 -14.42 -19.89
CA PRO A 212 2.64 -14.62 -19.20
C PRO A 212 3.82 -14.40 -20.16
N THR A 213 4.81 -13.62 -19.69
CA THR A 213 6.07 -13.40 -20.45
C THR A 213 7.11 -14.49 -20.19
N GLY A 214 6.87 -15.34 -19.18
CA GLY A 214 7.82 -16.32 -18.67
C GLY A 214 8.94 -15.71 -17.81
N ARG A 215 8.82 -14.44 -17.43
CA ARG A 215 9.75 -13.73 -16.55
C ARG A 215 9.14 -13.45 -15.18
N GLU A 216 7.86 -13.73 -15.03
CA GLU A 216 7.16 -13.59 -13.77
C GLU A 216 7.76 -14.53 -12.73
N ARG A 217 7.97 -14.01 -11.54
CA ARG A 217 8.51 -14.75 -10.40
C ARG A 217 7.60 -14.61 -9.21
N ASP A 218 7.53 -15.64 -8.41
CA ASP A 218 6.82 -15.59 -7.14
C ASP A 218 7.42 -14.52 -6.22
N ALA A 219 6.58 -13.81 -5.47
CA ALA A 219 7.03 -12.75 -4.57
C ALA A 219 7.98 -13.26 -3.46
N HIS A 220 7.84 -14.52 -3.04
CA HIS A 220 8.80 -15.16 -2.14
C HIS A 220 10.18 -15.29 -2.77
N GLN A 221 10.24 -15.74 -4.02
CA GLN A 221 11.50 -15.89 -4.76
C GLN A 221 12.23 -14.56 -4.91
N LEU A 222 11.48 -13.50 -5.26
CA LEU A 222 12.05 -12.16 -5.44
C LEU A 222 12.65 -11.59 -4.16
N LYS A 223 12.04 -11.85 -2.99
CA LYS A 223 12.53 -11.32 -1.71
C LYS A 223 13.74 -12.09 -1.17
N PHE A 224 13.79 -13.40 -1.38
CA PHE A 224 14.81 -14.27 -0.76
C PHE A 224 16.02 -14.54 -1.64
N GLU A 225 16.07 -13.98 -2.86
CA GLU A 225 17.24 -14.09 -3.77
C GLU A 225 18.15 -12.84 -3.73
N GLU A 226 17.85 -11.83 -2.91
CA GLU A 226 18.68 -10.62 -2.74
C GLU A 226 19.79 -10.80 -1.69
#